data_f6a65f9211a34801dcc13ecf3db998af
#
_entry.id   f6a65f9211a34801dcc13ecf3db998af
#
_cell.length_a   1.000
_cell.length_b   1.000
_cell.length_c   1.000
_cell.angle_alpha   90.00
_cell.angle_beta   90.00
_cell.angle_gamma   90.00
#
_symmetry.space_group_name_H-M   'P 1'
#
loop_
_entity.id
_entity.type
_entity.pdbx_description
1 polymer ?
#
loop_
_entity_poly.entity_id
_entity_poly.type
_entity_poly.pdbx_seq_one_letter_code
_entity_poly.pdbx_strand_id
1 'polypeptide(L)'
;MPEETPGDFNQALMELGAVVCVPNGPARCEACPVSEYCLAYRHGTVEELPVKAPKKERILQNRTVLVIQDGEKTAIQKRQEKGLLAGLYELPNLLGHLTREEVLDKVKNMQLEPLYIEKLPDAKHIFSHIEWRMTGYLIRVAALDTDRGLPFIFAEKKQSEKQYAIPSAFRAYVKYMKEESGK
;
A
#
# COMPACT_ATOMS: atom_id res chain seq x y z
N MET A 1 -3.72 16.46 -32.73
CA MET A 1 -2.53 16.31 -31.88
C MET A 1 -1.32 16.70 -32.73
N PRO A 2 -0.40 17.54 -32.25
CA PRO A 2 0.80 17.91 -32.99
C PRO A 2 1.66 16.67 -33.27
N GLU A 3 2.16 16.54 -34.49
CA GLU A 3 2.97 15.38 -34.89
C GLU A 3 4.38 15.46 -34.30
N GLU A 4 4.92 16.68 -34.16
CA GLU A 4 6.31 16.89 -33.71
C GLU A 4 6.48 16.77 -32.18
N THR A 5 5.44 17.15 -31.37
CA THR A 5 5.52 17.20 -29.91
C THR A 5 4.30 16.58 -29.23
N PRO A 6 3.95 15.32 -29.48
CA PRO A 6 2.75 14.70 -28.90
C PRO A 6 2.84 14.55 -27.38
N GLY A 7 4.03 14.41 -26.83
CA GLY A 7 4.26 14.32 -25.40
C GLY A 7 3.95 15.62 -24.67
N ASP A 8 4.43 16.75 -25.19
CA ASP A 8 4.17 18.09 -24.63
C ASP A 8 2.70 18.44 -24.67
N PHE A 9 2.03 18.08 -25.77
CA PHE A 9 0.59 18.30 -25.90
C PHE A 9 -0.19 17.51 -24.84
N ASN A 10 0.12 16.24 -24.63
CA ASN A 10 -0.53 15.43 -23.60
C ASN A 10 -0.25 15.97 -22.19
N GLN A 11 0.99 16.41 -21.93
CA GLN A 11 1.33 17.03 -20.66
C GLN A 11 0.53 18.33 -20.44
N ALA A 12 0.43 19.19 -21.45
CA ALA A 12 -0.33 20.42 -21.38
C ALA A 12 -1.83 20.18 -21.09
N LEU A 13 -2.43 19.14 -21.67
CA LEU A 13 -3.82 18.75 -21.34
C LEU A 13 -3.98 18.29 -19.90
N MET A 14 -3.01 17.51 -19.37
CA MET A 14 -3.04 17.08 -17.96
C MET A 14 -2.92 18.28 -17.01
N GLU A 15 -2.01 19.21 -17.29
CA GLU A 15 -1.83 20.43 -16.50
C GLU A 15 -3.05 21.34 -16.56
N LEU A 16 -3.63 21.51 -17.74
CA LEU A 16 -4.88 22.25 -17.89
C LEU A 16 -5.98 21.68 -16.97
N GLY A 17 -6.13 20.35 -16.95
CA GLY A 17 -7.07 19.65 -16.07
C GLY A 17 -6.74 19.73 -14.58
N ALA A 18 -5.48 19.97 -14.22
CA ALA A 18 -5.04 20.07 -12.84
C ALA A 18 -5.15 21.49 -12.26
N VAL A 19 -4.87 22.54 -13.08
CA VAL A 19 -4.72 23.91 -12.55
C VAL A 19 -5.76 24.91 -13.08
N VAL A 20 -6.41 24.63 -14.20
CA VAL A 20 -7.42 25.51 -14.80
C VAL A 20 -8.81 24.89 -14.79
N CYS A 21 -8.97 23.74 -15.47
CA CYS A 21 -10.24 23.01 -15.59
C CYS A 21 -10.33 21.94 -14.48
N VAL A 22 -10.29 22.38 -13.22
CA VAL A 22 -10.22 21.48 -12.06
C VAL A 22 -11.51 20.66 -11.89
N PRO A 23 -11.43 19.35 -11.62
CA PRO A 23 -12.61 18.48 -11.54
C PRO A 23 -13.39 18.58 -10.23
N ASN A 24 -12.86 19.24 -9.20
CA ASN A 24 -13.44 19.32 -7.85
C ASN A 24 -13.52 20.77 -7.33
N GLY A 25 -13.88 21.72 -8.19
CA GLY A 25 -14.03 23.12 -7.85
C GLY A 25 -14.46 23.93 -9.06
N PRO A 26 -14.66 25.25 -8.93
CA PRO A 26 -15.00 26.10 -10.05
C PRO A 26 -13.85 26.14 -11.06
N ALA A 27 -14.13 25.83 -12.30
CA ALA A 27 -13.16 25.93 -13.39
C ALA A 27 -12.82 27.40 -13.66
N ARG A 28 -11.55 27.69 -13.93
CA ARG A 28 -11.07 29.04 -14.24
C ARG A 28 -11.14 29.32 -15.73
N CYS A 29 -12.36 29.35 -16.27
CA CYS A 29 -12.61 29.46 -17.73
C CYS A 29 -12.06 30.72 -18.36
N GLU A 30 -12.07 31.84 -17.65
CA GLU A 30 -11.52 33.13 -18.12
C GLU A 30 -9.99 33.08 -18.31
N ALA A 31 -9.30 32.24 -17.54
CA ALA A 31 -7.85 32.02 -17.66
C ALA A 31 -7.47 30.82 -18.54
N CYS A 32 -8.47 30.16 -19.16
CA CYS A 32 -8.24 28.96 -19.93
C CYS A 32 -7.72 29.28 -21.33
N PRO A 33 -6.53 28.82 -21.74
CA PRO A 33 -5.96 29.13 -23.07
C PRO A 33 -6.75 28.52 -24.25
N VAL A 34 -7.66 27.58 -23.96
CA VAL A 34 -8.50 26.93 -24.99
C VAL A 34 -9.99 27.27 -24.83
N SER A 35 -10.33 28.33 -24.09
CA SER A 35 -11.73 28.74 -23.83
C SER A 35 -12.55 28.98 -25.09
N GLU A 36 -11.93 29.57 -26.11
CA GLU A 36 -12.56 29.84 -27.41
C GLU A 36 -13.02 28.57 -28.14
N TYR A 37 -12.33 27.45 -27.92
CA TYR A 37 -12.63 26.15 -28.53
C TYR A 37 -13.47 25.26 -27.61
N CYS A 38 -13.75 25.71 -26.37
CA CYS A 38 -14.44 24.90 -25.39
C CYS A 38 -15.95 24.91 -25.58
N LEU A 39 -16.52 23.78 -26.00
CA LEU A 39 -17.96 23.63 -26.17
C LEU A 39 -18.72 23.78 -24.85
N ALA A 40 -18.17 23.21 -23.73
CA ALA A 40 -18.82 23.33 -22.43
C ALA A 40 -18.91 24.78 -21.96
N TYR A 41 -17.85 25.58 -22.17
CA TYR A 41 -17.88 27.01 -21.85
C TYR A 41 -18.89 27.77 -22.71
N ARG A 42 -18.88 27.50 -24.02
CA ARG A 42 -19.81 28.11 -24.98
C ARG A 42 -21.28 27.80 -24.69
N HIS A 43 -21.56 26.58 -24.21
CA HIS A 43 -22.91 26.11 -23.88
C HIS A 43 -23.33 26.37 -22.43
N GLY A 44 -22.44 26.89 -21.59
CA GLY A 44 -22.71 27.13 -20.16
C GLY A 44 -22.86 25.86 -19.33
N THR A 45 -22.30 24.72 -19.79
CA THR A 45 -22.44 23.39 -19.14
C THR A 45 -21.17 22.96 -18.40
N VAL A 46 -20.26 23.87 -18.09
CA VAL A 46 -18.97 23.56 -17.44
C VAL A 46 -19.19 22.89 -16.09
N GLU A 47 -20.16 23.32 -15.30
CA GLU A 47 -20.42 22.75 -13.96
C GLU A 47 -21.04 21.34 -14.02
N GLU A 48 -21.65 20.99 -15.15
CA GLU A 48 -22.20 19.65 -15.36
C GLU A 48 -21.14 18.61 -15.73
N LEU A 49 -19.92 19.06 -16.02
CA LEU A 49 -18.82 18.25 -16.50
C LEU A 49 -17.63 18.23 -15.51
N PRO A 50 -16.91 17.12 -15.43
CA PRO A 50 -17.18 15.82 -16.03
C PRO A 50 -18.37 15.10 -15.39
N VAL A 51 -19.15 14.38 -16.17
CA VAL A 51 -20.20 13.50 -15.63
C VAL A 51 -19.53 12.39 -14.83
N LYS A 52 -19.65 12.45 -13.50
CA LYS A 52 -19.01 11.50 -12.60
C LYS A 52 -19.90 10.28 -12.42
N ALA A 53 -19.40 9.12 -12.81
CA ALA A 53 -20.05 7.87 -12.44
C ALA A 53 -20.06 7.71 -10.91
N PRO A 54 -21.12 7.08 -10.34
CA PRO A 54 -21.18 6.82 -8.91
C PRO A 54 -19.94 5.99 -8.50
N LYS A 55 -19.32 6.38 -7.38
CA LYS A 55 -18.16 5.64 -6.85
C LYS A 55 -18.61 4.24 -6.48
N LYS A 56 -17.97 3.23 -7.07
CA LYS A 56 -18.16 1.84 -6.63
C LYS A 56 -17.69 1.72 -5.18
N GLU A 57 -18.44 0.97 -4.39
CA GLU A 57 -18.02 0.62 -3.03
C GLU A 57 -16.72 -0.17 -3.06
N ARG A 58 -15.84 0.10 -2.09
CA ARG A 58 -14.59 -0.64 -1.96
C ARG A 58 -14.85 -2.00 -1.34
N ILE A 59 -14.12 -2.99 -1.80
CA ILE A 59 -14.09 -4.31 -1.17
C ILE A 59 -13.32 -4.19 0.14
N LEU A 60 -13.97 -4.47 1.26
CA LEU A 60 -13.33 -4.50 2.57
C LEU A 60 -12.61 -5.83 2.76
N GLN A 61 -11.33 -5.78 3.09
CA GLN A 61 -10.52 -6.96 3.43
C GLN A 61 -9.92 -6.81 4.81
N ASN A 62 -10.32 -7.67 5.72
CA ASN A 62 -9.71 -7.78 7.03
C ASN A 62 -8.41 -8.59 6.93
N ARG A 63 -7.35 -8.12 7.58
CA ARG A 63 -6.04 -8.78 7.58
C ARG A 63 -5.41 -8.73 8.96
N THR A 64 -4.69 -9.79 9.31
CA THR A 64 -3.82 -9.83 10.48
C THR A 64 -2.38 -9.80 10.00
N VAL A 65 -1.65 -8.75 10.37
CA VAL A 65 -0.23 -8.54 10.00
C VAL A 65 0.67 -9.02 11.13
N LEU A 66 1.67 -9.81 10.78
CA LEU A 66 2.61 -10.42 11.73
C LEU A 66 4.00 -9.78 11.55
N VAL A 67 4.48 -9.12 12.60
CA VAL A 67 5.87 -8.65 12.69
C VAL A 67 6.65 -9.71 13.47
N ILE A 68 7.18 -10.71 12.76
CA ILE A 68 7.87 -11.85 13.35
C ILE A 68 9.36 -11.51 13.41
N GLN A 69 9.94 -11.55 14.62
CA GLN A 69 11.32 -11.18 14.89
C GLN A 69 12.14 -12.37 15.41
N ASP A 70 13.30 -12.58 14.81
CA ASP A 70 14.40 -13.40 15.32
C ASP A 70 15.60 -12.48 15.57
N GLY A 71 15.89 -12.17 16.82
CA GLY A 71 16.90 -11.17 17.19
C GLY A 71 16.60 -9.81 16.56
N GLU A 72 17.52 -9.31 15.73
CA GLU A 72 17.38 -8.03 15.02
C GLU A 72 16.74 -8.19 13.63
N LYS A 73 16.50 -9.41 13.18
CA LYS A 73 15.93 -9.70 11.88
C LYS A 73 14.42 -9.82 11.96
N THR A 74 13.73 -9.39 10.91
CA THR A 74 12.27 -9.49 10.79
C THR A 74 11.92 -10.31 9.56
N ALA A 75 10.92 -11.18 9.71
CA ALA A 75 10.42 -11.99 8.61
C ALA A 75 9.71 -11.12 7.56
N ILE A 76 10.07 -11.31 6.32
CA ILE A 76 9.40 -10.77 5.14
C ILE A 76 9.14 -11.90 4.15
N GLN A 77 8.13 -11.75 3.31
CA GLN A 77 7.82 -12.73 2.26
C GLN A 77 7.61 -12.03 0.93
N LYS A 78 7.95 -12.70 -0.16
CA LYS A 78 7.62 -12.23 -1.51
C LYS A 78 6.17 -12.55 -1.82
N ARG A 79 5.42 -11.57 -2.32
CA ARG A 79 4.05 -11.79 -2.80
C ARG A 79 4.06 -12.59 -4.10
N GLN A 80 2.94 -13.27 -4.35
CA GLN A 80 2.73 -13.94 -5.63
C GLN A 80 2.84 -12.95 -6.79
N GLU A 81 3.16 -13.45 -7.97
CA GLU A 81 3.36 -12.63 -9.17
C GLU A 81 2.06 -12.09 -9.80
N LYS A 82 0.91 -12.42 -9.23
CA LYS A 82 -0.41 -11.95 -9.68
C LYS A 82 -1.19 -11.30 -8.53
N GLY A 83 -2.01 -10.32 -8.88
CA GLY A 83 -2.89 -9.64 -7.94
C GLY A 83 -2.30 -8.34 -7.38
N LEU A 84 -2.94 -7.82 -6.33
CA LEU A 84 -2.59 -6.54 -5.71
C LEU A 84 -1.17 -6.58 -5.13
N LEU A 85 -0.32 -5.60 -5.47
CA LEU A 85 1.08 -5.49 -5.04
C LEU A 85 1.94 -6.72 -5.45
N ALA A 86 1.65 -7.32 -6.61
CA ALA A 86 2.34 -8.50 -7.12
C ALA A 86 3.86 -8.32 -7.18
N GLY A 87 4.61 -9.37 -6.82
CA GLY A 87 6.06 -9.41 -6.88
C GLY A 87 6.81 -8.57 -5.84
N LEU A 88 6.12 -7.71 -5.08
CA LEU A 88 6.71 -6.94 -3.98
C LEU A 88 6.87 -7.80 -2.72
N TYR A 89 7.66 -7.30 -1.77
CA TYR A 89 7.82 -7.94 -0.47
C TYR A 89 6.81 -7.38 0.53
N GLU A 90 6.46 -8.18 1.53
CA GLU A 90 5.50 -7.78 2.57
C GLU A 90 5.86 -8.41 3.91
N LEU A 91 5.32 -7.84 4.98
CA LEU A 91 5.25 -8.54 6.26
C LEU A 91 4.29 -9.72 6.13
N PRO A 92 4.57 -10.90 6.72
CA PRO A 92 3.64 -12.01 6.76
C PRO A 92 2.27 -11.56 7.22
N ASN A 93 1.23 -11.94 6.50
CA ASN A 93 -0.13 -11.55 6.87
C ASN A 93 -1.14 -12.62 6.48
N LEU A 94 -2.22 -12.66 7.23
CA LEU A 94 -3.30 -13.64 7.11
C LEU A 94 -4.62 -12.91 6.85
N LEU A 95 -5.54 -13.58 6.18
CA LEU A 95 -6.91 -13.06 6.00
C LEU A 95 -7.68 -13.16 7.32
N GLY A 96 -8.53 -12.16 7.58
CA GLY A 96 -9.32 -12.06 8.80
C GLY A 96 -8.60 -11.28 9.91
N HIS A 97 -9.38 -10.94 10.95
CA HIS A 97 -8.85 -10.42 12.21
C HIS A 97 -8.73 -11.60 13.18
N LEU A 98 -7.53 -12.11 13.33
CA LEU A 98 -7.25 -13.25 14.20
C LEU A 98 -7.05 -12.79 15.65
N THR A 99 -7.47 -13.63 16.58
CA THR A 99 -7.16 -13.48 18.00
C THR A 99 -5.70 -13.81 18.29
N ARG A 100 -5.25 -13.50 19.50
CA ARG A 100 -3.90 -13.82 19.96
C ARG A 100 -3.62 -15.32 19.90
N GLU A 101 -4.59 -16.12 20.32
CA GLU A 101 -4.52 -17.58 20.37
C GLU A 101 -4.38 -18.16 18.96
N GLU A 102 -5.26 -17.71 18.05
CA GLU A 102 -5.21 -18.14 16.65
C GLU A 102 -3.87 -17.76 15.97
N VAL A 103 -3.34 -16.57 16.28
CA VAL A 103 -2.03 -16.15 15.77
C VAL A 103 -0.91 -17.07 16.31
N LEU A 104 -0.91 -17.39 17.61
CA LEU A 104 0.07 -18.28 18.19
C LEU A 104 0.03 -19.67 17.55
N ASP A 105 -1.15 -20.22 17.31
CA ASP A 105 -1.31 -21.51 16.63
C ASP A 105 -0.80 -21.46 15.19
N LYS A 106 -1.10 -20.35 14.46
CA LYS A 106 -0.57 -20.17 13.09
C LYS A 106 0.95 -20.09 13.08
N VAL A 107 1.55 -19.35 14.01
CA VAL A 107 3.03 -19.21 14.11
C VAL A 107 3.69 -20.56 14.43
N LYS A 108 3.12 -21.34 15.36
CA LYS A 108 3.60 -22.70 15.65
C LYS A 108 3.49 -23.62 14.43
N ASN A 109 2.39 -23.53 13.66
CA ASN A 109 2.21 -24.31 12.43
C ASN A 109 3.20 -23.92 11.33
N MET A 110 3.79 -22.72 11.40
CA MET A 110 4.91 -22.29 10.56
C MET A 110 6.25 -22.82 11.07
N GLN A 111 6.26 -23.75 12.05
CA GLN A 111 7.46 -24.31 12.70
C GLN A 111 8.32 -23.26 13.42
N LEU A 112 7.70 -22.18 13.87
CA LEU A 112 8.33 -21.16 14.69
C LEU A 112 7.93 -21.34 16.15
N GLU A 113 8.86 -21.08 17.07
CA GLU A 113 8.62 -21.13 18.50
C GLU A 113 8.40 -19.70 19.05
N PRO A 114 7.15 -19.27 19.32
CA PRO A 114 6.89 -17.93 19.81
C PRO A 114 7.26 -17.81 21.30
N LEU A 115 8.17 -16.89 21.61
CA LEU A 115 8.58 -16.54 22.98
C LEU A 115 7.80 -15.36 23.55
N TYR A 116 7.35 -14.47 22.69
CA TYR A 116 6.62 -13.26 23.06
C TYR A 116 5.62 -12.86 21.98
N ILE A 117 4.46 -12.37 22.37
CA ILE A 117 3.46 -11.80 21.48
C ILE A 117 2.81 -10.58 22.09
N GLU A 118 2.71 -9.52 21.31
CA GLU A 118 2.06 -8.26 21.67
C GLU A 118 1.14 -7.81 20.55
N LYS A 119 -0.07 -7.37 20.89
CA LYS A 119 -0.99 -6.76 19.93
C LYS A 119 -0.55 -5.35 19.61
N LEU A 120 -0.44 -5.05 18.33
CA LEU A 120 -0.12 -3.72 17.82
C LEU A 120 -1.41 -2.94 17.49
N PRO A 121 -1.34 -1.59 17.41
CA PRO A 121 -2.47 -0.79 17.00
C PRO A 121 -3.03 -1.21 15.64
N ASP A 122 -4.35 -1.16 15.53
CA ASP A 122 -5.02 -1.42 14.26
C ASP A 122 -4.68 -0.31 13.25
N ALA A 123 -4.67 -0.68 11.98
CA ALA A 123 -4.38 0.23 10.88
C ALA A 123 -5.30 -0.02 9.69
N LYS A 124 -5.39 0.95 8.80
CA LYS A 124 -6.07 0.78 7.52
C LYS A 124 -5.23 1.30 6.37
N HIS A 125 -5.40 0.70 5.22
CA HIS A 125 -4.85 1.21 3.97
C HIS A 125 -5.89 1.13 2.86
N ILE A 126 -5.98 2.21 2.07
CA ILE A 126 -7.00 2.35 1.04
C ILE A 126 -6.33 2.31 -0.33
N PHE A 127 -6.72 1.34 -1.13
CA PHE A 127 -6.44 1.27 -2.55
C PHE A 127 -7.62 1.83 -3.35
N SER A 128 -7.50 1.91 -4.66
CA SER A 128 -8.59 2.42 -5.51
C SER A 128 -9.92 1.66 -5.32
N HIS A 129 -9.87 0.34 -5.22
CA HIS A 129 -11.04 -0.54 -5.17
C HIS A 129 -11.09 -1.48 -3.96
N ILE A 130 -10.06 -1.47 -3.10
CA ILE A 130 -9.95 -2.32 -1.90
C ILE A 130 -9.56 -1.46 -0.72
N GLU A 131 -10.14 -1.73 0.45
CA GLU A 131 -9.71 -1.19 1.74
C GLU A 131 -9.25 -2.35 2.63
N TRP A 132 -7.99 -2.31 3.06
CA TRP A 132 -7.48 -3.21 4.08
C TRP A 132 -7.72 -2.65 5.46
N ARG A 133 -8.37 -3.44 6.30
CA ARG A 133 -8.48 -3.23 7.75
C ARG A 133 -7.56 -4.23 8.42
N MET A 134 -6.57 -3.73 9.14
CA MET A 134 -5.46 -4.54 9.62
C MET A 134 -5.38 -4.52 11.14
N THR A 135 -5.27 -5.70 11.73
CA THR A 135 -4.81 -5.91 13.11
C THR A 135 -3.38 -6.42 13.06
N GLY A 136 -2.50 -5.91 13.91
CA GLY A 136 -1.08 -6.29 13.93
C GLY A 136 -0.68 -7.03 15.18
N TYR A 137 0.33 -7.91 15.06
CA TYR A 137 0.99 -8.55 16.19
C TYR A 137 2.50 -8.51 16.02
N LEU A 138 3.20 -8.10 17.07
CA LEU A 138 4.63 -8.27 17.23
C LEU A 138 4.91 -9.63 17.89
N ILE A 139 5.72 -10.46 17.27
CA ILE A 139 6.02 -11.81 17.73
C ILE A 139 7.53 -11.97 17.74
N ARG A 140 8.09 -12.30 18.90
CA ARG A 140 9.50 -12.71 18.99
C ARG A 140 9.55 -14.21 19.05
N VAL A 141 10.41 -14.80 18.23
CA VAL A 141 10.60 -16.27 18.16
C VAL A 141 11.95 -16.66 18.69
N ALA A 142 12.10 -17.93 19.09
CA ALA A 142 13.38 -18.50 19.43
C ALA A 142 14.33 -18.44 18.22
N ALA A 143 15.63 -18.33 18.50
CA ALA A 143 16.66 -18.29 17.46
C ALA A 143 16.48 -19.44 16.47
N LEU A 144 16.44 -19.09 15.19
CA LEU A 144 16.26 -20.07 14.13
C LEU A 144 17.62 -20.64 13.73
N ASP A 145 17.75 -21.96 13.82
CA ASP A 145 18.82 -22.64 13.11
C ASP A 145 18.63 -22.46 11.61
N THR A 146 19.64 -21.96 10.95
CA THR A 146 19.64 -21.66 9.52
C THR A 146 19.18 -22.88 8.70
N ASP A 147 18.29 -22.62 7.73
CA ASP A 147 17.87 -23.54 6.66
C ASP A 147 16.70 -24.50 6.91
N ARG A 148 15.63 -24.03 7.53
CA ARG A 148 14.41 -24.84 7.68
C ARG A 148 13.44 -24.80 6.49
N GLY A 149 13.82 -24.21 5.33
CA GLY A 149 12.92 -24.10 4.18
C GLY A 149 11.68 -23.25 4.45
N LEU A 150 11.79 -22.27 5.34
CA LEU A 150 10.69 -21.35 5.67
C LEU A 150 10.32 -20.48 4.46
N PRO A 151 9.03 -20.16 4.29
CA PRO A 151 8.59 -19.27 3.21
C PRO A 151 8.97 -17.80 3.44
N PHE A 152 9.78 -17.51 4.47
CA PHE A 152 10.16 -16.17 4.90
C PHE A 152 11.65 -15.93 4.72
N ILE A 153 11.99 -14.68 4.39
CA ILE A 153 13.34 -14.15 4.46
C ILE A 153 13.44 -13.36 5.76
N PHE A 154 14.41 -13.68 6.61
CA PHE A 154 14.69 -12.89 7.80
C PHE A 154 15.74 -11.84 7.46
N ALA A 155 15.31 -10.58 7.36
CA ALA A 155 16.13 -9.44 6.96
C ALA A 155 16.22 -8.39 8.06
N GLU A 156 17.38 -7.77 8.18
CA GLU A 156 17.55 -6.57 9.00
C GLU A 156 16.82 -5.38 8.35
N LYS A 157 16.39 -4.41 9.15
CA LYS A 157 15.63 -3.26 8.65
C LYS A 157 16.37 -2.50 7.55
N LYS A 158 17.66 -2.19 7.75
CA LYS A 158 18.47 -1.50 6.73
C LYS A 158 18.63 -2.30 5.44
N GLN A 159 18.72 -3.61 5.53
CA GLN A 159 18.77 -4.50 4.37
C GLN A 159 17.42 -4.53 3.67
N SER A 160 16.32 -4.60 4.44
CA SER A 160 14.97 -4.60 3.87
C SER A 160 14.66 -3.32 3.10
N GLU A 161 15.06 -2.16 3.60
CA GLU A 161 14.88 -0.87 2.94
C GLU A 161 15.64 -0.74 1.61
N LYS A 162 16.81 -1.40 1.49
CA LYS A 162 17.66 -1.33 0.29
C LYS A 162 17.34 -2.39 -0.76
N GLN A 163 16.98 -3.58 -0.33
CA GLN A 163 16.86 -4.76 -1.21
C GLN A 163 15.42 -5.21 -1.44
N TYR A 164 14.51 -4.91 -0.50
CA TYR A 164 13.16 -5.44 -0.52
C TYR A 164 12.13 -4.29 -0.50
N ALA A 165 11.45 -4.09 -1.61
CA ALA A 165 10.43 -3.04 -1.71
C ALA A 165 9.17 -3.45 -0.93
N ILE A 166 9.05 -2.97 0.31
CA ILE A 166 7.84 -3.15 1.14
C ILE A 166 6.87 -2.02 0.86
N PRO A 167 5.63 -2.29 0.40
CA PRO A 167 4.63 -1.29 0.09
C PRO A 167 4.25 -0.42 1.28
N SER A 168 3.90 0.83 1.00
CA SER A 168 3.39 1.79 2.00
C SER A 168 2.15 1.31 2.75
N ALA A 169 1.44 0.33 2.22
CA ALA A 169 0.33 -0.34 2.89
C ALA A 169 0.71 -0.93 4.26
N PHE A 170 1.96 -1.34 4.44
CA PHE A 170 2.49 -1.88 5.69
C PHE A 170 3.20 -0.84 6.56
N ARG A 171 3.21 0.44 6.19
CA ARG A 171 3.95 1.51 6.89
C ARG A 171 3.65 1.58 8.40
N ALA A 172 2.40 1.29 8.79
CA ALA A 172 2.00 1.28 10.20
C ALA A 172 2.76 0.24 11.02
N TYR A 173 3.23 -0.84 10.40
CA TYR A 173 3.89 -1.98 11.05
C TYR A 173 5.39 -2.05 10.78
N VAL A 174 5.87 -1.51 9.67
CA VAL A 174 7.32 -1.43 9.34
C VAL A 174 8.12 -0.70 10.43
N LYS A 175 7.50 0.27 11.11
CA LYS A 175 8.14 0.98 12.24
C LYS A 175 8.50 0.07 13.42
N TYR A 176 7.89 -1.10 13.54
CA TYR A 176 8.19 -2.08 14.58
C TYR A 176 9.29 -3.08 14.16
N MET A 177 9.77 -3.03 12.91
CA MET A 177 10.99 -3.73 12.53
C MET A 177 12.14 -3.10 13.30
N LYS A 178 12.96 -3.92 13.96
CA LYS A 178 14.08 -3.42 14.76
C LYS A 178 15.12 -2.73 13.88
N GLU A 179 15.70 -1.67 14.42
CA GLU A 179 16.94 -1.06 13.92
C GLU A 179 18.12 -1.78 14.58
N GLU A 180 19.25 -1.90 13.84
CA GLU A 180 20.50 -2.30 14.46
C GLU A 180 20.75 -1.40 15.68
N SER A 181 20.91 -2.02 16.85
CA SER A 181 21.45 -1.32 18.01
C SER A 181 22.87 -0.90 17.63
N GLY A 182 23.04 0.38 17.31
CA GLY A 182 24.37 0.92 17.03
C GLY A 182 25.28 0.62 18.22
N LYS A 183 26.34 -0.15 17.96
CA LYS A 183 27.50 -0.24 18.87
C LYS A 183 28.26 1.03 18.82
#